data_77f8229678e2724d86ddafbfc3c35d8f
#
_entry.id   77f8229678e2724d86ddafbfc3c35d8f
#
_cell.length_a   1.000
_cell.length_b   1.000
_cell.length_c   1.000
_cell.angle_alpha   90.00
_cell.angle_beta   90.00
_cell.angle_gamma   90.00
#
_symmetry.space_group_name_H-M   'P 1'
#
loop_
_entity.id
_entity.type
_entity.pdbx_description
1 polymer ?
#
loop_
_entity_poly.entity_id
_entity_poly.type
_entity_poly.pdbx_seq_one_letter_code
_entity_poly.pdbx_strand_id
1 'polypeptide(L)'
;MKKKLLVVCGGQSSEHSISRISCNSVMKHLDKDKYEITLVGIAKDGKWYILKQEDNDLSKDTWLDGAEAVEGVFNLLRSQDVAFPVLHGLYGEDGTIQGLFELAQLPYVGCRVFASSACMDKIFAKKVFESAGIPQVKSVYVKKRNDGKLVVVGKKHGRDKRSRSFDYERTWNAVLYQGKPFRIQCWMLPLR
;
A
#
# COMPACT_ATOMS: atom_id res chain seq x y z
N MET A 1 19.35 -26.47 3.37
CA MET A 1 18.01 -26.38 2.76
C MET A 1 17.74 -24.93 2.44
N LYS A 2 17.22 -24.59 1.25
CA LYS A 2 16.79 -23.23 0.91
C LYS A 2 15.57 -22.85 1.73
N LYS A 3 15.45 -21.57 2.07
CA LYS A 3 14.23 -21.02 2.70
C LYS A 3 13.15 -20.80 1.65
N LYS A 4 11.91 -21.19 1.94
CA LYS A 4 10.76 -20.95 1.06
C LYS A 4 10.31 -19.49 1.19
N LEU A 5 10.52 -18.71 0.15
CA LEU A 5 10.21 -17.28 0.10
C LEU A 5 9.01 -17.03 -0.80
N LEU A 6 7.93 -16.51 -0.20
CA LEU A 6 6.78 -16.02 -0.94
C LEU A 6 7.01 -14.55 -1.36
N VAL A 7 7.08 -14.29 -2.63
CA VAL A 7 7.10 -12.90 -3.17
C VAL A 7 5.71 -12.58 -3.70
N VAL A 8 5.12 -11.47 -3.24
CA VAL A 8 3.75 -11.08 -3.60
C VAL A 8 3.74 -9.72 -4.29
N CYS A 9 3.11 -9.62 -5.47
CA CYS A 9 2.99 -8.38 -6.22
C CYS A 9 1.58 -8.15 -6.79
N GLY A 10 1.36 -6.99 -7.41
CA GLY A 10 0.08 -6.58 -7.98
C GLY A 10 -0.84 -5.91 -6.95
N GLY A 11 -1.97 -6.52 -6.61
CA GLY A 11 -2.93 -6.01 -5.65
C GLY A 11 -4.05 -5.17 -6.26
N GLN A 12 -5.05 -4.82 -5.43
CA GLN A 12 -6.27 -4.11 -5.86
C GLN A 12 -6.12 -2.58 -5.85
N SER A 13 -4.93 -2.06 -5.50
CA SER A 13 -4.68 -0.63 -5.44
C SER A 13 -4.52 0.02 -6.81
N SER A 14 -4.58 1.35 -6.85
CA SER A 14 -4.24 2.14 -8.03
C SER A 14 -2.76 1.99 -8.44
N GLU A 15 -1.90 1.50 -7.54
CA GLU A 15 -0.47 1.24 -7.78
C GLU A 15 -0.15 -0.19 -8.21
N HIS A 16 -1.16 -0.95 -8.61
CA HIS A 16 -1.02 -2.32 -9.10
C HIS A 16 0.12 -2.50 -10.11
N SER A 17 0.19 -1.65 -11.12
CA SER A 17 1.25 -1.70 -12.14
C SER A 17 2.63 -1.38 -11.57
N ILE A 18 2.72 -0.44 -10.64
CA ILE A 18 3.98 -0.07 -9.98
C ILE A 18 4.50 -1.24 -9.14
N SER A 19 3.62 -1.91 -8.41
CA SER A 19 3.96 -3.12 -7.65
C SER A 19 4.58 -4.20 -8.55
N ARG A 20 4.00 -4.44 -9.71
CA ARG A 20 4.50 -5.42 -10.70
C ARG A 20 5.90 -5.05 -11.21
N ILE A 21 6.11 -3.77 -11.58
CA ILE A 21 7.41 -3.26 -12.02
C ILE A 21 8.46 -3.37 -10.91
N SER A 22 8.11 -3.00 -9.69
CA SER A 22 9.00 -3.13 -8.52
C SER A 22 9.37 -4.59 -8.28
N CYS A 23 8.42 -5.50 -8.43
CA CYS A 23 8.64 -6.93 -8.27
C CYS A 23 9.63 -7.48 -9.30
N ASN A 24 9.59 -7.04 -10.57
CA ASN A 24 10.61 -7.41 -11.56
C ASN A 24 12.02 -7.07 -11.07
N SER A 25 12.19 -5.89 -10.45
CA SER A 25 13.49 -5.48 -9.91
C SER A 25 13.91 -6.32 -8.72
N VAL A 26 12.99 -6.64 -7.81
CA VAL A 26 13.24 -7.52 -6.66
C VAL A 26 13.66 -8.91 -7.13
N MET A 27 12.90 -9.52 -8.05
CA MET A 27 13.16 -10.87 -8.56
C MET A 27 14.55 -11.03 -9.23
N LYS A 28 15.04 -9.96 -9.87
CA LYS A 28 16.39 -9.94 -10.48
C LYS A 28 17.53 -9.99 -9.46
N HIS A 29 17.28 -9.48 -8.23
CA HIS A 29 18.32 -9.34 -7.20
C HIS A 29 18.19 -10.35 -6.05
N LEU A 30 17.13 -11.16 -6.04
CA LEU A 30 16.97 -12.22 -5.06
C LEU A 30 18.00 -13.33 -5.26
N ASP A 31 18.63 -13.75 -4.18
CA ASP A 31 19.61 -14.83 -4.14
C ASP A 31 18.89 -16.19 -4.27
N LYS A 32 18.88 -16.72 -5.49
CA LYS A 32 18.24 -18.01 -5.80
C LYS A 32 18.95 -19.22 -5.19
N ASP A 33 20.16 -19.05 -4.67
CA ASP A 33 20.87 -20.12 -3.98
C ASP A 33 20.42 -20.27 -2.53
N LYS A 34 19.95 -19.17 -1.93
CA LYS A 34 19.41 -19.15 -0.55
C LYS A 34 17.92 -19.41 -0.46
N TYR A 35 17.16 -19.03 -1.49
CA TYR A 35 15.71 -19.05 -1.47
C TYR A 35 15.12 -19.95 -2.56
N GLU A 36 14.12 -20.72 -2.15
CA GLU A 36 13.13 -21.35 -3.03
C GLU A 36 11.97 -20.35 -3.16
N ILE A 37 11.84 -19.71 -4.33
CA ILE A 37 10.95 -18.59 -4.50
C ILE A 37 9.61 -19.06 -5.07
N THR A 38 8.51 -18.73 -4.37
CA THR A 38 7.14 -18.80 -4.89
C THR A 38 6.70 -17.38 -5.25
N LEU A 39 6.54 -17.09 -6.53
CA LEU A 39 6.07 -15.79 -7.00
C LEU A 39 4.57 -15.79 -7.15
N VAL A 40 3.90 -14.86 -6.49
CA VAL A 40 2.45 -14.72 -6.50
C VAL A 40 2.04 -13.34 -6.98
N GLY A 41 1.10 -13.32 -7.91
CA GLY A 41 0.42 -12.13 -8.39
C GLY A 41 -0.98 -12.01 -7.84
N ILE A 42 -1.35 -10.83 -7.31
CA ILE A 42 -2.73 -10.52 -6.96
C ILE A 42 -3.30 -9.64 -8.07
N ALA A 43 -4.34 -10.13 -8.74
CA ALA A 43 -5.03 -9.39 -9.79
C ALA A 43 -5.85 -8.22 -9.21
N LYS A 44 -6.32 -7.31 -10.07
CA LYS A 44 -7.13 -6.15 -9.64
C LYS A 44 -8.49 -6.52 -9.03
N ASP A 45 -9.00 -7.72 -9.35
CA ASP A 45 -10.22 -8.27 -8.77
C ASP A 45 -9.97 -8.97 -7.40
N GLY A 46 -8.71 -9.03 -6.95
CA GLY A 46 -8.30 -9.64 -5.69
C GLY A 46 -7.98 -11.13 -5.77
N LYS A 47 -8.07 -11.76 -6.93
CA LYS A 47 -7.68 -13.16 -7.10
C LYS A 47 -6.17 -13.32 -7.08
N TRP A 48 -5.73 -14.43 -6.50
CA TRP A 48 -4.33 -14.79 -6.34
C TRP A 48 -3.92 -15.83 -7.38
N TYR A 49 -2.71 -15.67 -7.92
CA TYR A 49 -2.17 -16.55 -8.95
C TYR A 49 -0.70 -16.87 -8.66
N ILE A 50 -0.30 -18.13 -8.76
CA ILE A 50 1.11 -18.53 -8.79
C ILE A 50 1.62 -18.27 -10.20
N LEU A 51 2.70 -17.50 -10.31
CA LEU A 51 3.32 -17.11 -11.56
C LEU A 51 4.52 -18.01 -11.87
N LYS A 52 4.69 -18.38 -13.14
CA LYS A 52 5.89 -19.07 -13.61
C LYS A 52 7.04 -18.05 -13.70
N GLN A 53 8.13 -18.28 -12.95
CA GLN A 53 9.22 -17.31 -12.80
C GLN A 53 9.98 -17.02 -14.11
N GLU A 54 10.01 -17.97 -15.05
CA GLU A 54 10.85 -17.90 -16.24
C GLU A 54 10.22 -17.13 -17.40
N ASP A 55 8.90 -17.02 -17.46
CA ASP A 55 8.19 -16.56 -18.64
C ASP A 55 7.40 -15.23 -18.45
N ASN A 56 7.26 -14.76 -17.21
CA ASN A 56 6.37 -13.62 -16.94
C ASN A 56 7.14 -12.31 -16.76
N ASP A 57 7.17 -11.49 -17.82
CA ASP A 57 7.48 -10.08 -17.68
C ASP A 57 6.29 -9.38 -16.99
N LEU A 58 6.44 -9.13 -15.69
CA LEU A 58 5.41 -8.54 -14.86
C LEU A 58 5.00 -7.12 -15.29
N SER A 59 5.75 -6.48 -16.18
CA SER A 59 5.41 -5.15 -16.71
C SER A 59 4.34 -5.20 -17.81
N LYS A 60 4.19 -6.35 -18.47
CA LYS A 60 3.26 -6.53 -19.60
C LYS A 60 1.83 -6.84 -19.16
N ASP A 61 0.85 -6.62 -20.02
CA ASP A 61 -0.54 -6.98 -19.73
C ASP A 61 -0.76 -8.50 -19.69
N THR A 62 0.11 -9.26 -20.33
CA THR A 62 0.14 -10.74 -20.35
C THR A 62 0.79 -11.38 -19.11
N TRP A 63 1.04 -10.62 -18.06
CA TRP A 63 1.78 -11.07 -16.86
C TRP A 63 1.14 -12.24 -16.10
N LEU A 64 -0.15 -12.51 -16.32
CA LEU A 64 -0.88 -13.66 -15.77
C LEU A 64 -1.03 -14.83 -16.75
N ASP A 65 -0.47 -14.73 -17.95
CA ASP A 65 -0.59 -15.81 -18.93
C ASP A 65 0.12 -17.09 -18.41
N GLY A 66 -0.61 -18.21 -18.42
CA GLY A 66 -0.14 -19.47 -17.88
C GLY A 66 0.01 -19.53 -16.35
N ALA A 67 -0.47 -18.52 -15.62
CA ALA A 67 -0.49 -18.53 -14.17
C ALA A 67 -1.58 -19.46 -13.63
N GLU A 68 -1.33 -20.06 -12.46
CA GLU A 68 -2.23 -20.97 -11.79
C GLU A 68 -3.01 -20.26 -10.68
N ALA A 69 -4.35 -20.36 -10.70
CA ALA A 69 -5.18 -19.77 -9.65
C ALA A 69 -4.93 -20.44 -8.31
N VAL A 70 -4.84 -19.65 -7.24
CA VAL A 70 -4.68 -20.12 -5.88
C VAL A 70 -6.05 -20.36 -5.24
N GLU A 71 -6.45 -21.60 -5.08
CA GLU A 71 -7.73 -21.94 -4.42
C GLU A 71 -7.70 -21.77 -2.90
N GLY A 72 -6.55 -22.04 -2.27
CA GLY A 72 -6.36 -22.01 -0.83
C GLY A 72 -5.24 -21.06 -0.39
N VAL A 73 -5.48 -19.76 -0.37
CA VAL A 73 -4.46 -18.75 0.01
C VAL A 73 -3.83 -19.05 1.36
N PHE A 74 -4.63 -19.44 2.36
CA PHE A 74 -4.11 -19.72 3.69
C PHE A 74 -3.17 -20.93 3.73
N ASN A 75 -3.47 -21.96 2.95
CA ASN A 75 -2.60 -23.15 2.83
C ASN A 75 -1.29 -22.79 2.13
N LEU A 76 -1.35 -21.99 1.08
CA LEU A 76 -0.16 -21.46 0.42
C LEU A 76 0.72 -20.69 1.40
N LEU A 77 0.15 -19.75 2.17
CA LEU A 77 0.90 -18.95 3.14
C LEU A 77 1.60 -19.82 4.18
N ARG A 78 0.89 -20.81 4.75
CA ARG A 78 1.44 -21.72 5.75
C ARG A 78 2.51 -22.69 5.24
N SER A 79 2.61 -22.87 3.92
CA SER A 79 3.64 -23.69 3.29
C SER A 79 4.97 -22.95 3.09
N GLN A 80 5.02 -21.64 3.40
CA GLN A 80 6.18 -20.78 3.19
C GLN A 80 6.91 -20.48 4.52
N ASP A 81 8.20 -20.16 4.45
CA ASP A 81 9.01 -19.77 5.62
C ASP A 81 8.96 -18.26 5.88
N VAL A 82 8.82 -17.47 4.83
CA VAL A 82 8.80 -15.99 4.92
C VAL A 82 8.10 -15.39 3.71
N ALA A 83 7.39 -14.27 3.90
CA ALA A 83 6.81 -13.48 2.81
C ALA A 83 7.56 -12.17 2.57
N PHE A 84 7.69 -11.79 1.30
CA PHE A 84 8.17 -10.50 0.87
C PHE A 84 7.09 -9.81 0.03
N PRO A 85 6.20 -9.03 0.65
CA PRO A 85 5.21 -8.27 -0.09
C PRO A 85 5.88 -7.09 -0.82
N VAL A 86 5.75 -7.07 -2.14
CA VAL A 86 6.16 -5.96 -3.02
C VAL A 86 4.89 -5.20 -3.46
N LEU A 87 3.90 -5.17 -2.59
CA LEU A 87 2.63 -4.50 -2.79
C LEU A 87 2.77 -3.01 -2.46
N HIS A 88 2.02 -2.17 -3.18
CA HIS A 88 1.95 -0.73 -2.93
C HIS A 88 0.51 -0.30 -2.66
N GLY A 89 0.35 0.65 -1.74
CA GLY A 89 -0.91 1.30 -1.44
C GLY A 89 -1.93 0.45 -0.71
N LEU A 90 -3.19 0.60 -1.10
CA LEU A 90 -4.33 -0.06 -0.45
C LEU A 90 -4.18 -1.58 -0.45
N TYR A 91 -4.49 -2.21 0.70
CA TYR A 91 -4.32 -3.63 1.01
C TYR A 91 -2.87 -4.12 1.02
N GLY A 92 -1.89 -3.30 0.60
CA GLY A 92 -0.47 -3.64 0.63
C GLY A 92 0.30 -2.96 1.76
N GLU A 93 -0.01 -1.68 2.04
CA GLU A 93 0.73 -0.85 3.00
C GLU A 93 -0.13 -0.41 4.20
N ASP A 94 -1.40 -0.75 4.24
CA ASP A 94 -2.40 -0.29 5.23
C ASP A 94 -2.60 -1.24 6.43
N GLY A 95 -1.82 -2.31 6.52
CA GLY A 95 -1.94 -3.32 7.56
C GLY A 95 -2.79 -4.53 7.18
N THR A 96 -3.51 -4.49 6.04
CA THR A 96 -4.43 -5.56 5.64
C THR A 96 -3.68 -6.85 5.28
N ILE A 97 -2.71 -6.78 4.36
CA ILE A 97 -1.91 -7.97 4.00
C ILE A 97 -1.05 -8.44 5.16
N GLN A 98 -0.55 -7.53 5.98
CA GLN A 98 0.22 -7.84 7.18
C GLN A 98 -0.64 -8.63 8.17
N GLY A 99 -1.92 -8.25 8.35
CA GLY A 99 -2.87 -8.97 9.18
C GLY A 99 -3.12 -10.40 8.68
N LEU A 100 -3.19 -10.60 7.36
CA LEU A 100 -3.32 -11.92 6.75
C LEU A 100 -2.09 -12.80 7.06
N PHE A 101 -0.88 -12.24 6.96
CA PHE A 101 0.36 -12.95 7.30
C PHE A 101 0.45 -13.28 8.79
N GLU A 102 0.06 -12.35 9.67
CA GLU A 102 0.00 -12.60 11.13
C GLU A 102 -0.95 -13.76 11.46
N LEU A 103 -2.16 -13.79 10.87
CA LEU A 103 -3.11 -14.87 11.04
C LEU A 103 -2.59 -16.21 10.50
N ALA A 104 -1.85 -16.20 9.42
CA ALA A 104 -1.20 -17.38 8.85
C ALA A 104 0.04 -17.82 9.65
N GLN A 105 0.49 -17.03 10.62
CA GLN A 105 1.75 -17.19 11.36
C GLN A 105 2.98 -17.20 10.43
N LEU A 106 2.91 -16.47 9.33
CA LEU A 106 3.97 -16.35 8.33
C LEU A 106 4.79 -15.09 8.61
N PRO A 107 6.10 -15.22 8.94
CA PRO A 107 7.00 -14.08 9.02
C PRO A 107 7.05 -13.32 7.69
N TYR A 108 7.19 -12.01 7.75
CA TYR A 108 7.23 -11.19 6.53
C TYR A 108 8.18 -10.01 6.64
N VAL A 109 8.63 -9.52 5.49
CA VAL A 109 9.47 -8.33 5.37
C VAL A 109 8.56 -7.09 5.36
N GLY A 110 8.82 -6.16 6.27
CA GLY A 110 8.09 -4.89 6.35
C GLY A 110 7.65 -4.52 7.77
N CYS A 111 6.88 -3.44 7.86
CA CYS A 111 6.29 -2.99 9.11
C CYS A 111 5.12 -3.89 9.52
N ARG A 112 4.90 -3.99 10.85
CA ARG A 112 3.75 -4.75 11.37
C ARG A 112 2.44 -4.01 11.17
N VAL A 113 1.32 -4.71 11.43
CA VAL A 113 -0.07 -4.23 11.20
C VAL A 113 -0.29 -2.81 11.70
N PHE A 114 0.00 -2.55 12.98
CA PHE A 114 -0.26 -1.24 13.58
C PHE A 114 0.55 -0.11 12.92
N ALA A 115 1.84 -0.34 12.68
CA ALA A 115 2.70 0.67 12.06
C ALA A 115 2.28 0.95 10.61
N SER A 116 1.95 -0.09 9.85
CA SER A 116 1.45 0.03 8.49
C SER A 116 0.14 0.85 8.44
N SER A 117 -0.84 0.49 9.26
CA SER A 117 -2.13 1.19 9.33
C SER A 117 -1.98 2.65 9.76
N ALA A 118 -1.17 2.89 10.81
CA ALA A 118 -0.94 4.23 11.32
C ALA A 118 -0.22 5.14 10.32
N CYS A 119 0.74 4.61 9.57
CA CYS A 119 1.50 5.39 8.58
C CYS A 119 0.71 5.59 7.26
N MET A 120 -0.24 4.71 6.96
CA MET A 120 -1.09 4.86 5.78
C MET A 120 -2.03 6.05 5.90
N ASP A 121 -2.59 6.31 7.09
CA ASP A 121 -3.38 7.52 7.36
C ASP A 121 -2.43 8.69 7.69
N LYS A 122 -2.24 9.59 6.73
CA LYS A 122 -1.33 10.74 6.88
C LYS A 122 -1.74 11.71 7.99
N ILE A 123 -3.02 11.79 8.33
CA ILE A 123 -3.51 12.63 9.44
C ILE A 123 -3.11 11.98 10.76
N PHE A 124 -3.35 10.67 10.88
CA PHE A 124 -3.01 9.91 12.07
C PHE A 124 -1.49 9.83 12.27
N ALA A 125 -0.73 9.51 11.23
CA ALA A 125 0.73 9.50 11.26
C ALA A 125 1.30 10.83 11.77
N LYS A 126 0.78 11.97 11.28
CA LYS A 126 1.21 13.29 11.77
C LYS A 126 0.93 13.53 13.24
N LYS A 127 -0.19 13.04 13.76
CA LYS A 127 -0.50 13.13 15.21
C LYS A 127 0.46 12.29 16.05
N VAL A 128 0.80 11.09 15.57
CA VAL A 128 1.78 10.22 16.22
C VAL A 128 3.16 10.89 16.23
N PHE A 129 3.60 11.44 15.11
CA PHE A 129 4.88 12.14 15.01
C PHE A 129 4.93 13.39 15.89
N GLU A 130 3.83 14.16 15.97
CA GLU A 130 3.71 15.32 16.85
C GLU A 130 3.85 14.91 18.33
N SER A 131 3.16 13.84 18.75
CA SER A 131 3.25 13.32 20.12
C SER A 131 4.64 12.79 20.48
N ALA A 132 5.38 12.31 19.50
CA ALA A 132 6.77 11.85 19.64
C ALA A 132 7.81 12.97 19.53
N GLY A 133 7.40 14.23 19.35
CA GLY A 133 8.30 15.37 19.20
C GLY A 133 9.08 15.40 17.88
N ILE A 134 8.66 14.63 16.88
CA ILE A 134 9.31 14.60 15.58
C ILE A 134 8.94 15.85 14.78
N PRO A 135 9.93 16.63 14.30
CA PRO A 135 9.69 17.84 13.53
C PRO A 135 8.90 17.53 12.24
N GLN A 136 7.90 18.35 11.94
CA GLN A 136 7.04 18.15 10.78
C GLN A 136 6.79 19.46 10.05
N VAL A 137 6.55 19.35 8.74
CA VAL A 137 6.05 20.48 7.94
C VAL A 137 4.62 20.84 8.37
N LYS A 138 4.31 22.13 8.32
CA LYS A 138 2.96 22.64 8.60
C LYS A 138 1.96 22.02 7.63
N SER A 139 0.83 21.59 8.15
CA SER A 139 -0.22 20.94 7.36
C SER A 139 -1.61 21.40 7.81
N VAL A 140 -2.56 21.30 6.89
CA VAL A 140 -3.97 21.59 7.14
C VAL A 140 -4.78 20.38 6.70
N TYR A 141 -5.72 19.95 7.54
CA TYR A 141 -6.60 18.84 7.23
C TYR A 141 -7.90 19.37 6.63
N VAL A 142 -8.27 18.77 5.49
CA VAL A 142 -9.49 19.15 4.77
C VAL A 142 -10.36 17.91 4.66
N LYS A 143 -11.63 18.03 5.06
CA LYS A 143 -12.63 16.96 4.95
C LYS A 143 -13.76 17.40 4.02
N LYS A 144 -14.20 16.51 3.14
CA LYS A 144 -15.39 16.72 2.33
C LYS A 144 -16.64 16.45 3.19
N ARG A 145 -17.57 17.39 3.21
CA ARG A 145 -18.89 17.22 3.83
C ARG A 145 -19.85 16.50 2.90
N ASN A 146 -20.98 16.03 3.44
CA ASN A 146 -22.03 15.37 2.65
C ASN A 146 -22.63 16.28 1.58
N ASP A 147 -22.52 17.60 1.75
CA ASP A 147 -22.96 18.62 0.76
C ASP A 147 -21.88 18.88 -0.33
N GLY A 148 -20.83 18.09 -0.39
CA GLY A 148 -19.75 18.20 -1.35
C GLY A 148 -18.68 19.25 -1.01
N LYS A 149 -18.91 20.12 -0.02
CA LYS A 149 -17.98 21.19 0.34
C LYS A 149 -16.80 20.68 1.15
N LEU A 150 -15.63 21.26 0.88
CA LEU A 150 -14.42 20.99 1.65
C LEU A 150 -14.37 21.93 2.85
N VAL A 151 -14.20 21.37 4.04
CA VAL A 151 -14.01 22.12 5.28
C VAL A 151 -12.67 21.79 5.90
N VAL A 152 -12.00 22.80 6.41
CA VAL A 152 -10.77 22.62 7.17
C VAL A 152 -11.13 22.04 8.53
N VAL A 153 -10.60 20.86 8.83
CA VAL A 153 -10.81 20.14 10.08
C VAL A 153 -9.47 20.04 10.80
N GLY A 154 -9.26 20.88 11.80
CA GLY A 154 -8.07 20.80 12.64
C GLY A 154 -7.46 22.15 12.99
N LYS A 155 -6.66 22.19 14.06
CA LYS A 155 -6.00 23.41 14.54
C LYS A 155 -5.04 23.95 13.48
N LYS A 156 -5.23 25.21 13.09
CA LYS A 156 -4.20 26.01 12.44
C LYS A 156 -2.97 26.10 13.35
N HIS A 157 -1.87 25.50 12.97
CA HIS A 157 -0.58 25.90 13.49
C HIS A 157 -0.16 27.18 12.71
N GLY A 158 -0.36 28.33 13.34
CA GLY A 158 -0.04 29.64 12.80
C GLY A 158 -1.29 30.42 12.35
N ARG A 159 -1.32 31.70 12.72
CA ARG A 159 -2.40 32.65 12.36
C ARG A 159 -2.47 32.83 10.84
N ASP A 160 -3.43 32.19 10.19
CA ASP A 160 -3.88 32.61 8.87
C ASP A 160 -5.41 32.62 8.81
N LYS A 161 -5.95 33.83 8.61
CA LYS A 161 -7.39 34.15 8.66
C LYS A 161 -8.12 33.91 7.34
N ARG A 162 -7.59 33.11 6.40
CA ARG A 162 -8.20 32.91 5.09
C ARG A 162 -8.73 31.50 4.93
N SER A 163 -9.99 31.30 5.31
CA SER A 163 -10.77 30.15 4.87
C SER A 163 -11.19 30.38 3.41
N ARG A 164 -10.57 29.69 2.46
CA ARG A 164 -11.10 29.58 1.10
C ARG A 164 -11.81 28.26 0.97
N SER A 165 -13.09 28.28 0.57
CA SER A 165 -13.82 27.09 0.13
C SER A 165 -13.30 26.69 -1.24
N PHE A 166 -13.00 25.39 -1.42
CA PHE A 166 -12.64 24.83 -2.69
C PHE A 166 -13.73 23.85 -3.11
N ASP A 167 -14.26 24.00 -4.32
CA ASP A 167 -15.15 23.03 -4.96
C ASP A 167 -14.29 21.98 -5.67
N TYR A 168 -14.36 20.73 -5.20
CA TYR A 168 -13.75 19.59 -5.84
C TYR A 168 -14.68 18.37 -5.81
N GLU A 169 -14.86 17.73 -6.95
CA GLU A 169 -15.86 16.66 -7.15
C GLU A 169 -15.52 15.28 -6.58
N ARG A 170 -14.45 15.10 -5.80
CA ARG A 170 -14.09 13.79 -5.21
C ARG A 170 -13.49 13.92 -3.82
N THR A 171 -13.69 12.86 -3.01
CA THR A 171 -13.20 12.76 -1.64
C THR A 171 -11.67 12.71 -1.61
N TRP A 172 -11.03 13.83 -1.27
CA TRP A 172 -9.58 13.94 -1.20
C TRP A 172 -9.14 14.39 0.19
N ASN A 173 -8.20 13.69 0.80
CA ASN A 173 -7.45 14.26 1.92
C ASN A 173 -6.28 15.06 1.31
N ALA A 174 -6.40 16.38 1.24
CA ALA A 174 -5.37 17.24 0.69
C ALA A 174 -4.53 17.85 1.82
N VAL A 175 -3.22 17.78 1.69
CA VAL A 175 -2.27 18.54 2.53
C VAL A 175 -1.80 19.74 1.72
N LEU A 176 -2.06 20.97 2.21
CA LEU A 176 -1.61 22.19 1.56
C LEU A 176 -0.28 22.64 2.18
N TYR A 177 0.70 22.95 1.35
CA TYR A 177 1.99 23.53 1.73
C TYR A 177 2.02 25.00 1.33
N GLN A 178 2.26 25.89 2.31
CA GLN A 178 2.39 27.35 2.13
C GLN A 178 1.28 28.03 1.30
N GLY A 179 0.03 27.51 1.37
CA GLY A 179 -1.11 28.11 0.68
C GLY A 179 -1.14 27.96 -0.83
N LYS A 180 -0.20 27.21 -1.43
CA LYS A 180 -0.21 26.83 -2.84
C LYS A 180 -0.68 25.37 -2.96
N PRO A 181 -1.51 25.05 -3.99
CA PRO A 181 -1.89 23.67 -4.25
C PRO A 181 -0.63 22.89 -4.68
N PHE A 182 -0.16 22.01 -3.82
CA PHE A 182 0.83 21.02 -4.18
C PHE A 182 0.09 19.84 -4.80
N ARG A 183 0.53 19.39 -5.96
CA ARG A 183 -0.04 18.20 -6.61
C ARG A 183 0.34 17.00 -5.77
N ILE A 184 -0.52 16.62 -4.83
CA ILE A 184 -0.35 15.44 -4.01
C ILE A 184 -0.98 14.29 -4.78
N GLN A 185 -0.20 13.25 -4.98
CA GLN A 185 -0.72 11.96 -5.39
C GLN A 185 -1.63 11.46 -4.27
N CYS A 186 -2.92 11.52 -4.50
CA CYS A 186 -3.93 11.15 -3.52
C CYS A 186 -4.23 9.67 -3.60
N TRP A 187 -4.11 9.02 -2.49
CA TRP A 187 -4.59 7.67 -2.25
C TRP A 187 -6.09 7.73 -1.95
N MET A 188 -6.88 7.09 -2.76
CA MET A 188 -8.32 6.97 -2.52
C MET A 188 -8.58 5.82 -1.56
N LEU A 189 -9.16 6.11 -0.40
CA LEU A 189 -9.92 5.15 0.36
C LEU A 189 -11.38 5.27 -0.08
N PRO A 190 -12.01 4.23 -0.65
CA PRO A 190 -13.45 4.18 -0.73
C PRO A 190 -13.98 3.94 0.69
N LEU A 191 -14.56 4.95 1.29
CA LEU A 191 -15.43 4.74 2.44
C LEU A 191 -16.71 4.06 1.92
N ARG A 192 -16.94 2.83 2.34
CA ARG A 192 -18.26 2.21 2.32
C ARG A 192 -19.16 2.87 3.36
#